data_dd1709fa0477266349bca2aa0be53632
#
_entry.id   dd1709fa0477266349bca2aa0be53632
#
_cell.length_a   1.000
_cell.length_b   1.000
_cell.length_c   1.000
_cell.angle_alpha   90.00
_cell.angle_beta   90.00
_cell.angle_gamma   90.00
#
_symmetry.space_group_name_H-M   'P 1'
#
loop_
_entity.id
_entity.type
_entity.pdbx_description
1 polymer ?
#
loop_
_entity_poly.entity_id
_entity_poly.type
_entity_poly.pdbx_seq_one_letter_code
_entity_poly.pdbx_strand_id
1 'polypeptide(L)'
;MNTEPLVPRGQTPFCPNPSEYLSSGKYVCGTGDSFVTARDPWLHSQGVDVVDMELFAIAATAHQYQIPWQSLKYITDGANENSANDWQEKVNHGQDLFIDRLKQLMS
;
A
#
# COMPACT_ATOMS: atom_id res chain seq x y z
N MET A 1 -10.31 -9.93 10.38
CA MET A 1 -9.04 -9.78 9.68
C MET A 1 -8.11 -8.71 10.25
N ASN A 2 -8.53 -8.01 11.26
CA ASN A 2 -7.66 -7.02 11.91
C ASN A 2 -6.85 -7.68 13.01
N THR A 3 -5.54 -7.52 12.95
CA THR A 3 -4.62 -8.05 13.95
C THR A 3 -4.08 -6.91 14.81
N GLU A 4 -3.70 -7.23 16.06
CA GLU A 4 -3.01 -6.27 16.91
C GLU A 4 -1.66 -5.92 16.28
N PRO A 5 -1.30 -4.63 16.19
CA PRO A 5 0.01 -4.26 15.66
C PRO A 5 1.14 -4.70 16.62
N LEU A 6 2.26 -5.11 16.02
CA LEU A 6 3.45 -5.48 16.80
C LEU A 6 4.11 -4.29 17.48
N VAL A 7 3.95 -3.11 16.91
CA VAL A 7 4.52 -1.86 17.43
C VAL A 7 3.46 -0.75 17.30
N PRO A 8 3.60 0.37 18.03
CA PRO A 8 2.70 1.50 17.86
C PRO A 8 2.65 2.02 16.41
N ARG A 9 1.54 2.67 16.08
CA ARG A 9 1.35 3.25 14.74
C ARG A 9 2.48 4.23 14.41
N GLY A 10 2.91 4.21 13.17
CA GLY A 10 4.01 5.04 12.69
C GLY A 10 5.38 4.45 12.93
N GLN A 11 5.47 3.31 13.61
CA GLN A 11 6.72 2.56 13.78
C GLN A 11 6.71 1.32 12.89
N THR A 12 7.89 0.86 12.53
CA THR A 12 8.05 -0.31 11.66
C THR A 12 8.74 -1.43 12.43
N PRO A 13 8.08 -2.58 12.62
CA PRO A 13 8.71 -3.70 13.33
C PRO A 13 9.90 -4.24 12.53
N PHE A 14 10.96 -4.63 13.25
CA PHE A 14 12.14 -5.27 12.67
C PHE A 14 12.88 -4.42 11.63
N CYS A 15 12.60 -3.13 11.57
CA CYS A 15 13.22 -2.23 10.60
C CYS A 15 13.65 -0.93 11.28
N PRO A 16 14.94 -0.78 11.64
CA PRO A 16 15.38 0.41 12.38
C PRO A 16 15.39 1.69 11.54
N ASN A 17 15.54 1.59 10.23
CA ASN A 17 15.65 2.74 9.33
C ASN A 17 14.66 2.60 8.16
N PRO A 18 13.34 2.70 8.39
CA PRO A 18 12.36 2.48 7.33
C PRO A 18 12.48 3.48 6.17
N SER A 19 12.99 4.68 6.41
CA SER A 19 13.18 5.68 5.35
C SER A 19 14.14 5.23 4.24
N GLU A 20 15.02 4.27 4.50
CA GLU A 20 15.93 3.73 3.50
C GLU A 20 15.20 2.98 2.38
N TYR A 21 13.98 2.54 2.65
CA TYR A 21 13.19 1.75 1.68
C TYR A 21 12.22 2.61 0.87
N LEU A 22 12.21 3.92 1.12
CA LEU A 22 11.33 4.82 0.39
C LEU A 22 11.85 5.07 -1.02
N SER A 23 10.93 5.10 -1.96
CA SER A 23 11.24 5.49 -3.33
C SER A 23 10.87 6.97 -3.54
N SER A 24 11.34 7.54 -4.63
CA SER A 24 10.99 8.90 -5.06
C SER A 24 9.66 8.95 -5.80
N GLY A 25 8.70 8.18 -5.35
CA GLY A 25 7.39 8.10 -5.97
C GLY A 25 6.56 9.37 -5.82
N LYS A 26 5.54 9.49 -6.67
CA LYS A 26 4.66 10.67 -6.70
C LYS A 26 3.67 10.67 -5.53
N TYR A 27 3.29 9.51 -5.02
CA TYR A 27 2.28 9.37 -3.98
C TYR A 27 2.85 8.65 -2.76
N VAL A 28 2.27 8.95 -1.60
CA VAL A 28 2.63 8.30 -0.33
C VAL A 28 1.66 7.16 -0.07
N CYS A 29 2.19 5.95 0.06
CA CYS A 29 1.42 4.77 0.40
C CYS A 29 1.70 4.38 1.85
N GLY A 30 0.64 4.29 2.66
CA GLY A 30 0.74 3.75 4.00
C GLY A 30 0.46 2.25 3.99
N THR A 31 1.36 1.46 4.55
CA THR A 31 1.19 0.01 4.65
C THR A 31 0.88 -0.38 6.08
N GLY A 32 -0.13 -1.21 6.28
CA GLY A 32 -0.53 -1.70 7.59
C GLY A 32 -1.05 -3.12 7.53
N ASP A 33 -1.23 -3.72 8.70
CA ASP A 33 -1.65 -5.12 8.81
C ASP A 33 -3.17 -5.29 8.91
N SER A 34 -3.91 -4.19 8.84
CA SER A 34 -5.37 -4.21 8.96
C SER A 34 -6.03 -3.50 7.80
N PHE A 35 -7.16 -4.06 7.34
CA PHE A 35 -7.97 -3.43 6.32
C PHE A 35 -8.60 -2.14 6.87
N VAL A 36 -8.41 -1.02 6.15
CA VAL A 36 -8.94 0.28 6.59
C VAL A 36 -10.41 0.38 6.20
N THR A 37 -11.29 0.26 7.21
CA THR A 37 -12.75 0.26 7.03
C THR A 37 -13.41 1.51 7.58
N ALA A 38 -12.64 2.43 8.16
CA ALA A 38 -13.14 3.70 8.68
C ALA A 38 -12.17 4.81 8.34
N ARG A 39 -12.70 6.02 8.12
CA ARG A 39 -11.88 7.19 7.86
C ARG A 39 -10.93 7.41 9.04
N ASP A 40 -9.65 7.58 8.77
CA ASP A 40 -8.61 7.66 9.78
C ASP A 40 -7.90 9.02 9.71
N PRO A 41 -8.20 9.94 10.65
CA PRO A 41 -7.56 11.25 10.66
C PRO A 41 -6.04 11.20 10.84
N TRP A 42 -5.54 10.16 11.51
CA TRP A 42 -4.09 10.01 11.70
C TRP A 42 -3.39 9.79 10.35
N LEU A 43 -3.93 8.91 9.50
CA LEU A 43 -3.37 8.69 8.15
C LEU A 43 -3.37 10.00 7.34
N HIS A 44 -4.45 10.75 7.42
CA HIS A 44 -4.53 12.05 6.75
C HIS A 44 -3.46 13.02 7.27
N SER A 45 -3.24 13.07 8.59
CA SER A 45 -2.24 13.94 9.21
C SER A 45 -0.81 13.58 8.80
N GLN A 46 -0.57 12.33 8.41
CA GLN A 46 0.75 11.85 7.95
C GLN A 46 0.97 12.06 6.44
N GLY A 47 0.03 12.67 5.75
CA GLY A 47 0.13 12.91 4.31
C GLY A 47 0.01 11.65 3.47
N VAL A 48 -0.69 10.63 3.96
CA VAL A 48 -0.87 9.37 3.24
C VAL A 48 -1.93 9.55 2.15
N ASP A 49 -1.57 9.22 0.91
CA ASP A 49 -2.47 9.32 -0.24
C ASP A 49 -3.26 8.03 -0.48
N VAL A 50 -2.64 6.88 -0.30
CA VAL A 50 -3.25 5.56 -0.49
C VAL A 50 -2.79 4.62 0.60
N VAL A 51 -3.55 3.54 0.81
CA VAL A 51 -3.19 2.53 1.81
C VAL A 51 -3.21 1.14 1.18
N ASP A 52 -2.36 0.27 1.68
CA ASP A 52 -2.35 -1.14 1.34
C ASP A 52 -1.86 -1.98 2.53
N MET A 53 -1.64 -3.26 2.30
CA MET A 53 -1.21 -4.17 3.35
C MET A 53 0.14 -4.85 3.05
N GLU A 54 0.78 -4.58 1.93
CA GLU A 54 1.96 -5.34 1.49
C GLU A 54 3.12 -4.50 0.95
N LEU A 55 2.89 -3.28 0.48
CA LEU A 55 3.90 -2.57 -0.32
C LEU A 55 5.19 -2.33 0.44
N PHE A 56 5.13 -1.99 1.72
CA PHE A 56 6.35 -1.75 2.49
C PHE A 56 7.22 -3.02 2.57
N ALA A 57 6.61 -4.18 2.76
CA ALA A 57 7.35 -5.45 2.80
C ALA A 57 8.04 -5.73 1.46
N ILE A 58 7.37 -5.45 0.35
CA ILE A 58 7.93 -5.60 -0.99
C ILE A 58 9.10 -4.63 -1.18
N ALA A 59 8.93 -3.37 -0.82
CA ALA A 59 9.97 -2.35 -0.95
C ALA A 59 11.20 -2.70 -0.10
N ALA A 60 11.01 -3.14 1.15
CA ALA A 60 12.09 -3.53 2.04
C ALA A 60 12.85 -4.74 1.49
N THR A 61 12.15 -5.73 0.97
CA THR A 61 12.76 -6.91 0.38
C THR A 61 13.56 -6.55 -0.88
N ALA A 62 12.99 -5.73 -1.75
CA ALA A 62 13.67 -5.26 -2.95
C ALA A 62 14.94 -4.48 -2.60
N HIS A 63 14.90 -3.62 -1.59
CA HIS A 63 16.06 -2.87 -1.12
C HIS A 63 17.15 -3.83 -0.63
N GLN A 64 16.78 -4.84 0.15
CA GLN A 64 17.74 -5.83 0.68
C GLN A 64 18.50 -6.53 -0.44
N TYR A 65 17.84 -6.84 -1.55
CA TYR A 65 18.44 -7.53 -2.69
C TYR A 65 18.91 -6.57 -3.79
N GLN A 66 18.87 -5.26 -3.54
CA GLN A 66 19.29 -4.23 -4.49
C GLN A 66 18.56 -4.32 -5.83
N ILE A 67 17.26 -4.61 -5.76
CA ILE A 67 16.40 -4.72 -6.95
C ILE A 67 15.55 -3.44 -7.03
N PRO A 68 15.60 -2.70 -8.16
CA PRO A 68 14.68 -1.57 -8.35
C PRO A 68 13.24 -2.05 -8.45
N TRP A 69 12.31 -1.20 -7.97
CA TRP A 69 10.90 -1.56 -7.95
C TRP A 69 10.03 -0.36 -8.28
N GLN A 70 8.82 -0.64 -8.72
CA GLN A 70 7.77 0.35 -8.86
C GLN A 70 6.42 -0.29 -8.55
N SER A 71 5.44 0.54 -8.25
CA SER A 71 4.11 0.07 -7.89
C SER A 71 3.05 0.77 -8.72
N LEU A 72 2.09 -0.01 -9.20
CA LEU A 72 0.87 0.48 -9.82
C LEU A 72 -0.29 0.08 -8.93
N LYS A 73 -1.10 1.06 -8.52
CA LYS A 73 -2.24 0.84 -7.63
C LYS A 73 -3.55 1.15 -8.36
N TYR A 74 -4.52 0.27 -8.22
CA TYR A 74 -5.89 0.50 -8.62
C TYR A 74 -6.73 0.71 -7.36
N ILE A 75 -7.43 1.83 -7.27
CA ILE A 75 -8.21 2.16 -6.08
C ILE A 75 -9.50 1.35 -6.09
N THR A 76 -9.65 0.44 -5.12
CA THR A 76 -10.83 -0.40 -5.00
C THR A 76 -11.86 0.15 -4.01
N ASP A 77 -11.44 1.05 -3.11
CA ASP A 77 -12.31 1.63 -2.09
C ASP A 77 -11.74 2.95 -1.59
N GLY A 78 -12.54 3.68 -0.78
CA GLY A 78 -12.14 4.98 -0.23
C GLY A 78 -11.51 4.91 1.16
N ALA A 79 -11.16 3.73 1.65
CA ALA A 79 -10.60 3.51 2.99
C ALA A 79 -11.51 4.13 4.08
N ASN A 80 -12.79 3.84 3.99
CA ASN A 80 -13.83 4.33 4.90
C ASN A 80 -14.83 3.22 5.23
N GLU A 81 -15.97 3.56 5.82
CA GLU A 81 -16.98 2.59 6.24
C GLU A 81 -17.63 1.80 5.08
N ASN A 82 -17.48 2.25 3.84
CA ASN A 82 -17.98 1.54 2.65
C ASN A 82 -16.92 0.64 2.00
N SER A 83 -15.71 0.57 2.55
CA SER A 83 -14.56 -0.07 1.89
C SER A 83 -14.79 -1.54 1.56
N ALA A 84 -15.44 -2.30 2.44
CA ALA A 84 -15.68 -3.71 2.19
C ALA A 84 -16.57 -3.93 0.95
N ASN A 85 -17.64 -3.14 0.81
CA ASN A 85 -18.54 -3.23 -0.35
C ASN A 85 -17.83 -2.75 -1.62
N ASP A 86 -17.12 -1.63 -1.54
CA ASP A 86 -16.39 -1.07 -2.69
C ASP A 86 -15.34 -2.06 -3.19
N TRP A 87 -14.60 -2.69 -2.28
CA TRP A 87 -13.60 -3.67 -2.64
C TRP A 87 -14.20 -4.87 -3.36
N GLN A 88 -15.32 -5.40 -2.85
CA GLN A 88 -16.02 -6.53 -3.47
C GLN A 88 -16.52 -6.20 -4.88
N GLU A 89 -17.00 -4.98 -5.08
CA GLU A 89 -17.48 -4.54 -6.39
C GLU A 89 -16.36 -4.33 -7.41
N LYS A 90 -15.18 -3.88 -6.95
CA LYS A 90 -14.14 -3.38 -7.85
C LYS A 90 -12.89 -4.23 -7.94
N VAL A 91 -12.78 -5.30 -7.12
CA VAL A 91 -11.54 -6.08 -7.06
C VAL A 91 -11.09 -6.62 -8.42
N ASN A 92 -12.02 -6.94 -9.32
CA ASN A 92 -11.71 -7.46 -10.65
C ASN A 92 -11.69 -6.38 -11.74
N HIS A 93 -12.14 -5.15 -11.45
CA HIS A 93 -12.27 -4.10 -12.47
C HIS A 93 -10.91 -3.54 -12.92
N GLY A 94 -9.88 -3.67 -12.09
CA GLY A 94 -8.54 -3.21 -12.44
C GLY A 94 -7.72 -4.17 -13.27
N GLN A 95 -8.22 -5.40 -13.50
CA GLN A 95 -7.44 -6.45 -14.14
C GLN A 95 -6.90 -6.04 -15.52
N ASP A 96 -7.75 -5.51 -16.37
CA ASP A 96 -7.35 -5.13 -17.74
C ASP A 96 -6.32 -4.01 -17.72
N LEU A 97 -6.47 -3.05 -16.81
CA LEU A 97 -5.50 -1.96 -16.66
C LEU A 97 -4.14 -2.50 -16.21
N PHE A 98 -4.11 -3.46 -15.30
CA PHE A 98 -2.86 -4.09 -14.86
C PHE A 98 -2.19 -4.87 -16.00
N ILE A 99 -2.97 -5.64 -16.75
CA ILE A 99 -2.45 -6.41 -17.88
C ILE A 99 -1.85 -5.47 -18.92
N ASP A 100 -2.54 -4.39 -19.27
CA ASP A 100 -2.05 -3.41 -20.24
C ASP A 100 -0.75 -2.77 -19.76
N ARG A 101 -0.68 -2.39 -18.49
CA ARG A 101 0.54 -1.79 -17.93
C ARG A 101 1.70 -2.77 -17.92
N LEU A 102 1.44 -4.02 -17.58
CA LEU A 102 2.46 -5.07 -17.57
C LEU A 102 3.03 -5.28 -18.98
N LYS A 103 2.17 -5.31 -20.00
CA LYS A 103 2.61 -5.41 -21.40
C LYS A 103 3.50 -4.24 -21.80
N GLN A 104 3.16 -3.02 -21.38
CA GLN A 104 3.98 -1.83 -21.64
C GLN A 104 5.37 -1.96 -21.01
N LEU A 105 5.45 -2.48 -19.78
CA LEU A 105 6.72 -2.65 -19.07
C LEU A 105 7.61 -3.75 -19.67
N MET A 106 6.99 -4.73 -20.32
CA MET A 106 7.70 -5.87 -20.89
C MET A 106 8.09 -5.68 -22.37
N SER A 107 7.62 -4.63 -22.99
CA SER A 107 7.88 -4.34 -24.40
C SER A 107 9.17 -3.55 -24.65
#